data_3ae675da678d245bd60fabe4ab16b5dd
#
_entry.id   3ae675da678d245bd60fabe4ab16b5dd
#
_cell.length_a   1.000
_cell.length_b   1.000
_cell.length_c   1.000
_cell.angle_alpha   90.00
_cell.angle_beta   90.00
_cell.angle_gamma   90.00
#
_symmetry.space_group_name_H-M   'P 1'
#
loop_
_entity.id
_entity.type
_entity.pdbx_description
1 polymer ?
#
loop_
_entity_poly.entity_id
_entity_poly.type
_entity_poly.pdbx_seq_one_letter_code
_entity_poly.pdbx_strand_id
1 'polypeptide(L)'
;TINAQDTYNVNYDASSNGQLTYFACYADVTNQIINEGSTTYNLSNLDVNSDLINTPGFCNNRTNYAGWSLYVIYENSNLPLNQINLFQGLEIINSEVQEKTIILDNIDVLDNDNAKIGFLAWEGDNALNYGESLSINGNILSNPPLNLPDNAFNGTNTFTNSTNFYNADLDVYNIENNISIGDTQVTIKM
;
A
#
# COMPACT_ATOMS: atom_id res chain seq x y z
N THR A 1 -10.31 5.00 22.14
CA THR A 1 -9.02 4.36 21.82
C THR A 1 -9.29 3.11 21.02
N ILE A 2 -8.54 2.94 19.94
CA ILE A 2 -8.57 1.75 19.10
C ILE A 2 -7.27 1.01 19.35
N ASN A 3 -7.37 -0.28 19.64
CA ASN A 3 -6.20 -1.14 19.77
C ASN A 3 -6.01 -1.93 18.49
N ALA A 4 -4.76 -2.17 18.13
CA ALA A 4 -4.43 -3.03 17.00
C ALA A 4 -4.97 -4.46 17.24
N GLN A 5 -5.55 -5.04 16.21
CA GLN A 5 -5.96 -6.45 16.16
C GLN A 5 -4.84 -7.29 15.56
N ASP A 6 -4.21 -6.78 14.53
CA ASP A 6 -3.05 -7.39 13.90
C ASP A 6 -1.88 -6.41 13.87
N THR A 7 -0.67 -6.94 14.00
CA THR A 7 0.57 -6.18 13.88
C THR A 7 1.55 -6.95 13.01
N TYR A 8 2.07 -6.28 12.00
CA TYR A 8 3.08 -6.78 11.09
C TYR A 8 4.39 -6.03 11.31
N ASN A 9 5.50 -6.72 11.25
CA ASN A 9 6.82 -6.13 11.39
C ASN A 9 7.74 -6.65 10.30
N VAL A 10 8.56 -5.75 9.75
CA VAL A 10 9.66 -6.09 8.85
C VAL A 10 10.94 -5.43 9.33
N ASN A 11 12.05 -6.13 9.17
CA ASN A 11 13.36 -5.64 9.56
C ASN A 11 14.18 -5.28 8.32
N TYR A 12 14.90 -4.18 8.44
CA TYR A 12 15.87 -3.71 7.46
C TYR A 12 17.23 -3.54 8.15
N ASP A 13 18.26 -4.15 7.61
CA ASP A 13 19.62 -3.90 8.04
C ASP A 13 20.16 -2.67 7.32
N ALA A 14 20.18 -1.56 8.03
CA ALA A 14 20.66 -0.29 7.51
C ALA A 14 22.20 -0.16 7.59
N SER A 15 22.92 -1.28 7.56
CA SER A 15 24.39 -1.34 7.62
C SER A 15 24.95 -0.62 8.86
N SER A 16 25.65 0.51 8.66
CA SER A 16 26.23 1.28 9.78
C SER A 16 25.19 1.93 10.70
N ASN A 17 23.91 2.00 10.29
CA ASN A 17 22.82 2.58 11.07
C ASN A 17 22.10 1.53 11.95
N GLY A 18 22.49 0.26 11.84
CA GLY A 18 21.91 -0.84 12.60
C GLY A 18 20.60 -1.35 12.00
N GLN A 19 19.96 -2.27 12.71
CA GLN A 19 18.70 -2.84 12.30
C GLN A 19 17.55 -1.88 12.59
N LEU A 20 16.74 -1.60 11.58
CA LEU A 20 15.50 -0.82 11.65
C LEU A 20 14.31 -1.76 11.55
N THR A 21 13.32 -1.58 12.41
CA THR A 21 12.08 -2.36 12.40
C THR A 21 10.92 -1.46 12.04
N TYR A 22 10.28 -1.75 10.91
CA TYR A 22 9.06 -1.06 10.48
C TYR A 22 7.85 -1.87 10.93
N PHE A 23 6.75 -1.20 11.17
CA PHE A 23 5.51 -1.85 11.59
C PHE A 23 4.30 -1.37 10.78
N ALA A 24 3.31 -2.24 10.67
CA ALA A 24 1.95 -1.87 10.28
C ALA A 24 0.97 -2.48 11.28
N CYS A 25 -0.01 -1.70 11.70
CA CYS A 25 -1.05 -2.14 12.61
C CYS A 25 -2.41 -2.02 11.93
N TYR A 26 -3.24 -3.02 12.11
CA TYR A 26 -4.60 -3.06 11.61
C TYR A 26 -5.61 -3.13 12.73
N ALA A 27 -6.74 -2.47 12.55
CA ALA A 27 -7.93 -2.63 13.40
C ALA A 27 -9.20 -2.45 12.57
N ASP A 28 -10.17 -3.33 12.76
CA ASP A 28 -11.52 -3.16 12.24
C ASP A 28 -12.27 -2.09 13.05
N VAL A 29 -12.65 -1.02 12.38
CA VAL A 29 -13.40 0.10 12.95
C VAL A 29 -14.82 0.22 12.40
N THR A 30 -15.34 -0.85 11.80
CA THR A 30 -16.65 -0.88 11.16
C THR A 30 -17.77 -0.37 12.07
N ASN A 31 -17.80 -0.82 13.32
CA ASN A 31 -18.83 -0.39 14.27
C ASN A 31 -18.76 1.10 14.59
N GLN A 32 -17.55 1.67 14.68
CA GLN A 32 -17.37 3.09 14.91
C GLN A 32 -17.89 3.90 13.70
N ILE A 33 -17.54 3.46 12.48
CA ILE A 33 -18.00 4.11 11.25
C ILE A 33 -19.51 4.02 11.08
N ILE A 34 -20.13 2.87 11.38
CA ILE A 34 -21.59 2.71 11.32
C ILE A 34 -22.29 3.65 12.32
N ASN A 35 -21.78 3.75 13.55
CA ASN A 35 -22.39 4.57 14.59
C ASN A 35 -22.26 6.08 14.32
N GLU A 36 -21.12 6.52 13.80
CA GLU A 36 -20.84 7.95 13.56
C GLU A 36 -21.34 8.42 12.18
N GLY A 37 -21.47 7.51 11.23
CA GLY A 37 -21.93 7.81 9.87
C GLY A 37 -21.00 8.71 9.08
N SER A 38 -21.56 9.46 8.12
CA SER A 38 -20.80 10.39 7.29
C SER A 38 -20.41 11.63 8.09
N THR A 39 -19.16 11.68 8.52
CA THR A 39 -18.60 12.79 9.31
C THR A 39 -17.09 12.94 9.03
N THR A 40 -16.45 13.83 9.74
CA THR A 40 -14.99 13.99 9.75
C THR A 40 -14.40 13.06 10.80
N TYR A 41 -13.50 12.18 10.37
CA TYR A 41 -12.73 11.31 11.26
C TYR A 41 -11.35 11.88 11.50
N ASN A 42 -10.94 12.00 12.75
CA ASN A 42 -9.61 12.46 13.13
C ASN A 42 -8.83 11.27 13.71
N LEU A 43 -7.71 10.97 13.09
CA LEU A 43 -6.75 9.98 13.56
C LEU A 43 -5.60 10.72 14.26
N SER A 44 -5.22 10.30 15.45
CA SER A 44 -4.23 10.99 16.28
C SER A 44 -3.53 10.04 17.23
N ASN A 45 -2.49 10.56 17.91
CA ASN A 45 -1.72 9.84 18.91
C ASN A 45 -0.93 8.64 18.39
N LEU A 46 -0.44 8.73 17.14
CA LEU A 46 0.61 7.82 16.68
C LEU A 46 1.94 8.37 17.24
N ASP A 47 2.30 7.91 18.44
CA ASP A 47 3.52 8.35 19.10
C ASP A 47 4.67 7.39 18.79
N VAL A 48 5.56 7.84 17.91
CA VAL A 48 6.79 7.14 17.50
C VAL A 48 8.05 7.81 18.07
N ASN A 49 7.91 8.79 18.97
CA ASN A 49 9.05 9.54 19.48
C ASN A 49 10.05 8.66 20.21
N SER A 50 9.56 7.71 20.99
CA SER A 50 10.44 6.78 21.72
C SER A 50 11.28 5.95 20.76
N ASP A 51 10.73 5.50 19.67
CA ASP A 51 11.40 4.66 18.66
C ASP A 51 12.46 5.47 17.93
N LEU A 52 12.15 6.70 17.53
CA LEU A 52 13.10 7.61 16.87
C LEU A 52 14.28 7.99 17.79
N ILE A 53 14.01 8.26 19.08
CA ILE A 53 15.05 8.62 20.05
C ILE A 53 15.96 7.43 20.35
N ASN A 54 15.37 6.25 20.52
CA ASN A 54 16.12 5.05 20.89
C ASN A 54 16.80 4.36 19.70
N THR A 55 16.38 4.70 18.47
CA THR A 55 16.93 4.13 17.24
C THR A 55 17.35 5.23 16.27
N PRO A 56 18.49 5.91 16.51
CA PRO A 56 18.95 7.02 15.67
C PRO A 56 19.15 6.65 14.19
N GLY A 57 19.27 5.35 13.91
CA GLY A 57 19.39 4.81 12.56
C GLY A 57 18.24 5.23 11.63
N PHE A 58 17.04 5.39 12.13
CA PHE A 58 15.92 5.90 11.34
C PHE A 58 16.22 7.28 10.76
N CYS A 59 16.64 8.24 11.60
CA CYS A 59 16.97 9.59 11.14
C CYS A 59 18.19 9.62 10.23
N ASN A 60 19.20 8.82 10.53
CA ASN A 60 20.42 8.75 9.73
C ASN A 60 20.17 8.15 8.35
N ASN A 61 19.29 7.19 8.25
CA ASN A 61 18.95 6.51 6.99
C ASN A 61 17.88 7.27 6.19
N ARG A 62 17.21 8.27 6.79
CA ARG A 62 16.16 9.09 6.17
C ARG A 62 14.92 8.31 5.69
N THR A 63 14.68 7.15 6.26
CA THR A 63 13.54 6.27 5.95
C THR A 63 12.44 6.37 7.00
N ASN A 64 12.15 7.58 7.46
CA ASN A 64 11.18 7.83 8.52
C ASN A 64 9.84 8.20 7.93
N TYR A 65 8.86 7.38 8.18
CA TYR A 65 7.48 7.71 7.88
C TYR A 65 6.57 7.15 8.97
N ALA A 66 5.49 7.82 9.22
CA ALA A 66 4.42 7.35 10.07
C ALA A 66 3.11 8.00 9.63
N GLY A 67 2.05 7.23 9.58
CA GLY A 67 0.78 7.75 9.11
C GLY A 67 -0.36 6.78 9.37
N TRP A 68 -1.53 7.19 8.91
CA TRP A 68 -2.78 6.47 9.01
C TRP A 68 -3.40 6.31 7.63
N SER A 69 -4.06 5.20 7.43
CA SER A 69 -5.00 5.02 6.33
C SER A 69 -6.32 4.48 6.85
N LEU A 70 -7.42 4.91 6.27
CA LEU A 70 -8.76 4.41 6.55
C LEU A 70 -9.37 3.90 5.25
N TYR A 71 -9.70 2.61 5.22
CA TYR A 71 -10.38 1.98 4.11
C TYR A 71 -11.84 1.77 4.46
N VAL A 72 -12.74 2.36 3.69
CA VAL A 72 -14.17 2.26 3.89
C VAL A 72 -14.81 1.54 2.70
N ILE A 73 -15.33 0.35 2.95
CA ILE A 73 -16.11 -0.41 1.98
C ILE A 73 -17.57 -0.24 2.34
N TYR A 74 -18.40 0.17 1.38
CA TYR A 74 -19.82 0.42 1.62
C TYR A 74 -20.69 -0.13 0.48
N GLU A 75 -21.91 -0.46 0.81
CA GLU A 75 -22.93 -0.86 -0.15
C GLU A 75 -23.79 0.34 -0.55
N ASN A 76 -24.09 0.45 -1.86
CA ASN A 76 -25.02 1.43 -2.37
C ASN A 76 -25.77 0.83 -3.58
N SER A 77 -27.09 0.70 -3.46
CA SER A 77 -27.94 0.12 -4.50
C SER A 77 -27.94 0.88 -5.85
N ASN A 78 -27.42 2.10 -5.88
CA ASN A 78 -27.27 2.89 -7.10
C ASN A 78 -25.93 2.69 -7.81
N LEU A 79 -25.03 1.91 -7.23
CA LEU A 79 -23.73 1.58 -7.82
C LEU A 79 -23.74 0.18 -8.42
N PRO A 80 -22.91 -0.07 -9.43
CA PRO A 80 -22.68 -1.41 -9.94
C PRO A 80 -22.23 -2.37 -8.84
N LEU A 81 -22.64 -3.64 -8.94
CA LEU A 81 -22.10 -4.68 -8.09
C LEU A 81 -20.63 -4.89 -8.40
N ASN A 82 -19.79 -4.84 -7.39
CA ASN A 82 -18.36 -5.11 -7.51
C ASN A 82 -17.96 -6.20 -6.53
N GLN A 83 -17.02 -7.04 -6.94
CA GLN A 83 -16.30 -7.93 -6.04
C GLN A 83 -15.09 -7.16 -5.50
N ILE A 84 -14.96 -7.12 -4.18
CA ILE A 84 -13.87 -6.40 -3.50
C ILE A 84 -13.12 -7.39 -2.62
N ASN A 85 -11.80 -7.44 -2.78
CA ASN A 85 -10.91 -8.18 -1.91
C ASN A 85 -9.94 -7.19 -1.27
N LEU A 86 -9.84 -7.23 0.05
CA LEU A 86 -8.92 -6.39 0.82
C LEU A 86 -7.85 -7.28 1.45
N PHE A 87 -6.62 -6.97 1.16
CA PHE A 87 -5.46 -7.66 1.71
C PHE A 87 -4.69 -6.72 2.63
N GLN A 88 -4.14 -7.27 3.69
CA GLN A 88 -3.32 -6.55 4.65
C GLN A 88 -2.02 -7.31 4.90
N GLY A 89 -0.97 -6.57 5.21
CA GLY A 89 0.36 -7.10 5.48
C GLY A 89 1.38 -5.97 5.44
N LEU A 90 2.64 -6.33 5.54
CA LEU A 90 3.76 -5.41 5.40
C LEU A 90 4.93 -6.14 4.74
N GLU A 91 5.45 -5.56 3.68
CA GLU A 91 6.65 -6.02 2.98
C GLU A 91 7.60 -4.85 2.74
N ILE A 92 8.88 -5.15 2.56
CA ILE A 92 9.90 -4.16 2.26
C ILE A 92 10.68 -4.55 1.01
N ILE A 93 10.98 -3.55 0.20
CA ILE A 93 11.88 -3.63 -0.95
C ILE A 93 12.98 -2.61 -0.73
N ASN A 94 14.21 -2.98 -1.00
CA ASN A 94 15.37 -2.11 -0.85
C ASN A 94 16.54 -2.64 -1.71
N SER A 95 17.71 -2.04 -1.58
CA SER A 95 18.91 -2.46 -2.32
C SER A 95 19.37 -3.90 -2.04
N GLU A 96 18.97 -4.50 -0.92
CA GLU A 96 19.31 -5.87 -0.54
C GLU A 96 18.21 -6.86 -0.93
N VAL A 97 16.96 -6.42 -0.82
CA VAL A 97 15.77 -7.18 -1.21
C VAL A 97 15.17 -6.49 -2.42
N GLN A 98 15.77 -6.74 -3.59
CA GLN A 98 15.45 -6.06 -4.85
C GLN A 98 14.20 -6.60 -5.54
N GLU A 99 13.63 -7.66 -5.04
CA GLU A 99 12.44 -8.29 -5.61
C GLU A 99 11.58 -8.90 -4.52
N LYS A 100 10.28 -8.66 -4.62
CA LYS A 100 9.27 -9.33 -3.80
C LYS A 100 8.17 -9.89 -4.67
N THR A 101 7.77 -11.12 -4.36
CA THR A 101 6.59 -11.74 -4.95
C THR A 101 5.55 -11.95 -3.87
N ILE A 102 4.36 -11.42 -4.09
CA ILE A 102 3.20 -11.60 -3.22
C ILE A 102 2.14 -12.37 -4.03
N ILE A 103 1.60 -13.41 -3.44
CA ILE A 103 0.49 -14.16 -4.02
C ILE A 103 -0.77 -13.78 -3.25
N LEU A 104 -1.69 -13.15 -3.94
CA LEU A 104 -3.04 -12.92 -3.44
C LEU A 104 -3.87 -14.13 -3.83
N ASP A 105 -4.23 -14.93 -2.87
CA ASP A 105 -5.09 -16.11 -3.03
C ASP A 105 -6.49 -15.87 -2.45
N ASN A 106 -7.34 -16.89 -2.52
CA ASN A 106 -8.73 -16.81 -2.08
C ASN A 106 -9.55 -15.73 -2.79
N ILE A 107 -9.19 -15.43 -4.01
CA ILE A 107 -10.02 -14.65 -4.93
C ILE A 107 -10.77 -15.60 -5.87
N ASP A 108 -11.84 -15.10 -6.46
CA ASP A 108 -12.59 -15.82 -7.49
C ASP A 108 -13.04 -14.77 -8.51
N VAL A 109 -12.32 -14.68 -9.61
CA VAL A 109 -12.58 -13.67 -10.64
C VAL A 109 -13.81 -14.07 -11.42
N LEU A 110 -14.95 -13.45 -11.09
CA LEU A 110 -16.24 -13.69 -11.76
C LEU A 110 -16.39 -12.86 -13.03
N ASP A 111 -15.75 -11.70 -13.05
CA ASP A 111 -15.72 -10.76 -14.17
C ASP A 111 -14.41 -9.96 -14.10
N ASN A 112 -13.78 -9.70 -15.24
CA ASN A 112 -12.55 -8.91 -15.30
C ASN A 112 -12.75 -7.53 -15.95
N ASP A 113 -13.96 -7.21 -16.40
CA ASP A 113 -14.25 -5.90 -16.97
C ASP A 113 -14.03 -4.79 -15.94
N ASN A 114 -13.21 -3.83 -16.32
CA ASN A 114 -12.82 -2.69 -15.45
C ASN A 114 -12.21 -3.10 -14.09
N ALA A 115 -11.60 -4.27 -14.04
CA ALA A 115 -10.91 -4.75 -12.84
C ALA A 115 -9.73 -3.86 -12.47
N LYS A 116 -9.54 -3.64 -11.18
CA LYS A 116 -8.51 -2.73 -10.67
C LYS A 116 -7.78 -3.35 -9.49
N ILE A 117 -6.53 -2.95 -9.34
CA ILE A 117 -5.74 -3.16 -8.12
C ILE A 117 -5.28 -1.82 -7.57
N GLY A 118 -5.35 -1.66 -6.27
CA GLY A 118 -4.81 -0.49 -5.57
C GLY A 118 -3.90 -0.90 -4.44
N PHE A 119 -2.94 -0.05 -4.11
CA PHE A 119 -2.03 -0.24 -3.00
C PHE A 119 -1.65 1.08 -2.35
N LEU A 120 -1.16 0.99 -1.12
CA LEU A 120 -0.46 2.06 -0.42
C LEU A 120 0.99 1.60 -0.21
N ALA A 121 1.93 2.38 -0.73
CA ALA A 121 3.36 2.21 -0.46
C ALA A 121 3.89 3.44 0.26
N TRP A 122 4.93 3.25 1.07
CA TRP A 122 5.64 4.31 1.77
C TRP A 122 7.05 4.43 1.22
N GLU A 123 7.64 5.60 1.33
CA GLU A 123 8.96 5.93 0.81
C GLU A 123 9.03 5.98 -0.73
N GLY A 124 7.96 6.46 -1.37
CA GLY A 124 7.94 6.75 -2.80
C GLY A 124 8.65 8.06 -3.11
N ASP A 125 9.66 7.99 -3.95
CA ASP A 125 10.54 9.12 -4.28
C ASP A 125 10.43 9.52 -5.76
N ASN A 126 9.86 10.67 -6.02
CA ASN A 126 9.78 11.23 -7.39
C ASN A 126 11.18 11.48 -8.03
N ALA A 127 12.17 11.80 -7.20
CA ALA A 127 13.50 12.16 -7.66
C ALA A 127 14.43 10.96 -7.90
N LEU A 128 14.05 9.79 -7.45
CA LEU A 128 14.82 8.55 -7.59
C LEU A 128 14.11 7.62 -8.56
N ASN A 129 14.85 7.08 -9.49
CA ASN A 129 14.38 6.07 -10.43
C ASN A 129 15.49 5.04 -10.59
N TYR A 130 15.27 3.89 -9.99
CA TYR A 130 16.18 2.74 -10.05
C TYR A 130 15.59 1.57 -10.86
N GLY A 131 14.50 1.82 -11.58
CA GLY A 131 13.79 0.81 -12.35
C GLY A 131 12.74 0.08 -11.54
N GLU A 132 12.15 0.75 -10.53
CA GLU A 132 11.11 0.18 -9.70
C GLU A 132 9.87 -0.14 -10.54
N SER A 133 9.51 -1.39 -10.58
CA SER A 133 8.37 -1.86 -11.36
C SER A 133 7.37 -2.63 -10.51
N LEU A 134 6.12 -2.59 -10.95
CA LEU A 134 5.04 -3.40 -10.40
C LEU A 134 4.46 -4.24 -11.52
N SER A 135 4.33 -5.54 -11.30
CA SER A 135 3.70 -6.43 -12.28
C SER A 135 2.62 -7.30 -11.68
N ILE A 136 1.64 -7.65 -12.50
CA ILE A 136 0.56 -8.57 -12.19
C ILE A 136 0.60 -9.72 -13.19
N ASN A 137 0.68 -10.96 -12.68
CA ASN A 137 0.75 -12.17 -13.49
C ASN A 137 1.83 -12.08 -14.60
N GLY A 138 2.97 -11.44 -14.28
CA GLY A 138 4.10 -11.25 -15.18
C GLY A 138 4.00 -10.08 -16.15
N ASN A 139 2.92 -9.30 -16.11
CA ASN A 139 2.76 -8.11 -16.96
C ASN A 139 3.03 -6.85 -16.14
N ILE A 140 3.97 -6.03 -16.58
CA ILE A 140 4.31 -4.76 -15.93
C ILE A 140 3.13 -3.79 -16.05
N LEU A 141 2.78 -3.17 -14.93
CA LEU A 141 1.76 -2.15 -14.86
C LEU A 141 2.34 -0.76 -15.15
N SER A 142 1.53 0.10 -15.72
CA SER A 142 1.83 1.51 -15.88
C SER A 142 0.55 2.32 -15.99
N ASN A 143 0.61 3.58 -15.56
CA ASN A 143 -0.50 4.53 -15.64
C ASN A 143 0.02 5.92 -15.99
N PRO A 144 0.55 6.11 -17.23
CA PRO A 144 1.10 7.39 -17.64
C PRO A 144 0.04 8.52 -17.63
N PRO A 145 0.44 9.76 -17.30
CA PRO A 145 1.80 10.21 -17.03
C PRO A 145 2.27 10.00 -15.57
N LEU A 146 1.40 9.53 -14.67
CA LEU A 146 1.71 9.42 -13.25
C LEU A 146 2.75 8.33 -12.97
N ASN A 147 2.44 7.10 -13.34
CA ASN A 147 3.29 5.96 -13.06
C ASN A 147 3.85 5.37 -14.37
N LEU A 148 5.16 5.46 -14.52
CA LEU A 148 5.86 4.84 -15.63
C LEU A 148 6.16 3.36 -15.30
N PRO A 149 6.40 2.51 -16.30
CA PRO A 149 6.62 1.07 -16.08
C PRO A 149 7.89 0.74 -15.30
N ASP A 150 8.82 1.69 -15.20
CA ASP A 150 10.10 1.61 -14.52
C ASP A 150 10.24 2.60 -13.34
N ASN A 151 9.14 3.19 -12.91
CA ASN A 151 9.08 4.10 -11.76
C ASN A 151 7.69 4.05 -11.12
N ALA A 152 7.36 2.90 -10.54
CA ALA A 152 6.04 2.63 -9.97
C ALA A 152 5.84 3.25 -8.59
N PHE A 153 6.93 3.56 -7.86
CA PHE A 153 6.90 4.09 -6.49
C PHE A 153 7.53 5.48 -6.46
N ASN A 154 6.83 6.45 -6.99
CA ASN A 154 7.38 7.78 -7.33
C ASN A 154 6.67 8.94 -6.61
N GLY A 155 5.97 8.67 -5.52
CA GLY A 155 5.28 9.68 -4.72
C GLY A 155 4.01 10.20 -5.39
N THR A 156 3.22 9.33 -6.00
CA THR A 156 2.00 9.70 -6.72
C THR A 156 0.72 9.27 -6.01
N ASN A 157 -0.37 9.91 -6.41
CA ASN A 157 -1.71 9.55 -5.96
C ASN A 157 -2.69 9.65 -7.15
N THR A 158 -3.17 8.51 -7.61
CA THR A 158 -4.08 8.43 -8.76
C THR A 158 -5.47 9.00 -8.49
N PHE A 159 -5.94 9.00 -7.24
CA PHE A 159 -7.25 9.55 -6.89
C PHE A 159 -7.31 11.07 -6.98
N THR A 160 -6.21 11.73 -6.64
CA THR A 160 -6.09 13.19 -6.67
C THR A 160 -5.32 13.70 -7.88
N ASN A 161 -4.84 12.80 -8.72
CA ASN A 161 -3.94 13.09 -9.84
C ASN A 161 -2.71 13.91 -9.40
N SER A 162 -2.16 13.57 -8.24
CA SER A 162 -1.02 14.27 -7.65
C SER A 162 0.28 13.60 -8.05
N THR A 163 1.28 14.40 -8.38
CA THR A 163 2.69 13.99 -8.58
C THR A 163 3.57 14.35 -7.39
N ASN A 164 2.99 14.71 -6.28
CA ASN A 164 3.67 15.10 -5.06
C ASN A 164 2.85 14.66 -3.84
N PHE A 165 2.76 13.36 -3.68
CA PHE A 165 2.17 12.73 -2.50
C PHE A 165 3.32 12.31 -1.59
N TYR A 166 3.76 13.24 -0.79
CA TYR A 166 5.01 13.18 -0.04
C TYR A 166 5.22 11.86 0.72
N ASN A 167 6.33 11.18 0.42
CA ASN A 167 6.77 9.91 1.01
C ASN A 167 5.75 8.76 0.93
N ALA A 168 4.83 8.78 -0.03
CA ALA A 168 3.89 7.69 -0.20
C ALA A 168 3.37 7.61 -1.63
N ASP A 169 2.88 6.44 -2.00
CA ASP A 169 2.11 6.19 -3.21
C ASP A 169 0.75 5.60 -2.83
N LEU A 170 -0.31 6.18 -3.36
CA LEU A 170 -1.66 5.67 -3.26
C LEU A 170 -2.23 5.53 -4.65
N ASP A 171 -1.93 4.40 -5.27
CA ASP A 171 -2.17 4.23 -6.69
C ASP A 171 -3.12 3.09 -6.99
N VAL A 172 -3.87 3.28 -8.07
CA VAL A 172 -4.81 2.30 -8.62
C VAL A 172 -4.51 2.11 -10.10
N TYR A 173 -4.35 0.85 -10.49
CA TYR A 173 -4.13 0.42 -11.86
C TYR A 173 -5.31 -0.37 -12.39
N ASN A 174 -5.63 -0.21 -13.67
CA ASN A 174 -6.50 -1.12 -14.40
C ASN A 174 -5.73 -2.42 -14.66
N ILE A 175 -6.35 -3.56 -14.35
CA ILE A 175 -5.77 -4.89 -14.52
C ILE A 175 -6.67 -5.84 -15.32
N GLU A 176 -7.66 -5.32 -16.02
CA GLU A 176 -8.61 -6.14 -16.78
C GLU A 176 -7.94 -7.09 -17.79
N ASN A 177 -6.77 -6.70 -18.31
CA ASN A 177 -5.98 -7.52 -19.24
C ASN A 177 -4.92 -8.40 -18.56
N ASN A 178 -4.84 -8.35 -17.22
CA ASN A 178 -3.83 -9.06 -16.43
C ASN A 178 -4.41 -10.24 -15.66
N ILE A 179 -5.75 -10.31 -15.57
CA ILE A 179 -6.50 -11.38 -14.91
C ILE A 179 -7.55 -11.95 -15.86
N SER A 180 -7.99 -13.15 -15.57
CA SER A 180 -9.00 -13.88 -16.34
C SER A 180 -10.13 -14.38 -15.46
N ILE A 181 -11.32 -14.51 -16.02
CA ILE A 181 -12.45 -15.14 -15.34
C ILE A 181 -12.05 -16.55 -14.92
N GLY A 182 -12.29 -16.88 -13.65
CA GLY A 182 -11.93 -18.15 -13.03
C GLY A 182 -10.55 -18.16 -12.38
N ASP A 183 -9.79 -17.07 -12.43
CA ASP A 183 -8.55 -16.97 -11.65
C ASP A 183 -8.88 -16.99 -10.16
N THR A 184 -8.15 -17.82 -9.41
CA THR A 184 -8.31 -17.97 -7.95
C THR A 184 -7.14 -17.36 -7.17
N GLN A 185 -6.14 -16.87 -7.89
CA GLN A 185 -5.00 -16.16 -7.34
C GLN A 185 -4.46 -15.15 -8.32
N VAL A 186 -3.79 -14.13 -7.79
CA VAL A 186 -3.04 -13.13 -8.55
C VAL A 186 -1.64 -13.05 -7.99
N THR A 187 -0.64 -13.07 -8.86
CA THR A 187 0.77 -12.89 -8.48
C THR A 187 1.17 -11.45 -8.72
N ILE A 188 1.58 -10.77 -7.65
CA ILE A 188 2.18 -9.45 -7.68
C ILE A 188 3.68 -9.61 -7.58
N LYS A 189 4.43 -8.92 -8.42
CA LYS A 189 5.88 -8.84 -8.31
C LYS A 189 6.30 -7.38 -8.36
N MET A 190 7.13 -7.03 -7.45
CA MET A 190 7.73 -5.71 -7.30
C MET A 190 9.24 -5.83 -7.39
#